data_87b83b9d130ab828ed55fbb53c441571
#
_entry.id   87b83b9d130ab828ed55fbb53c441571
#
_cell.length_a   1.000
_cell.length_b   1.000
_cell.length_c   1.000
_cell.angle_alpha   90.00
_cell.angle_beta   90.00
_cell.angle_gamma   90.00
#
_symmetry.space_group_name_H-M   'P 1'
#
loop_
_entity.id
_entity.type
_entity.pdbx_description
1 polymer ?
#
loop_
_entity_poly.entity_id
_entity_poly.type
_entity_poly.pdbx_seq_one_letter_code
_entity_poly.pdbx_strand_id
1 'polypeptide(L)'
;MTRTAERAEQSLLGAALLRPSLLPGLRWIHPGDFRLPAHGHLWRVLHHLGPGHVSPTAVSTTLQQAEPGLRNSLSPNALAGLVEACPAPDHAPLYGGMVLESALHRTVERVGSDLRTRAAHGTPDEAAELLAEARQAAAEVPGLGVRWALAPETVRNLLDTTPDSLPDRVLFQQRGRVDPEAERVVVASLLRYPDQAPEVGYLRGEDFADHHHAATFEAIGRLTERRAPIDPLTVAWESQRAGGPQPQVDQLMELHREGVPGQADYAGRTVVGTAALDVPHLLDRTAGAVAPLDQTHDRLLGAVEPEIAAPAPLPMEADL
;
A
#
# COMPACT_ATOMS: atom_id res chain seq x y z
N MET A 1 3.65 -9.64 -5.09
CA MET A 1 3.98 -9.40 -3.65
C MET A 1 5.46 -9.54 -3.27
N THR A 2 6.30 -10.30 -3.96
CA THR A 2 7.63 -10.66 -3.44
C THR A 2 8.67 -9.53 -3.36
N ARG A 3 8.77 -8.64 -4.36
CA ARG A 3 9.80 -7.58 -4.37
C ARG A 3 9.52 -6.44 -3.38
N THR A 4 8.29 -5.95 -3.31
CA THR A 4 7.91 -4.87 -2.37
C THR A 4 8.04 -5.33 -0.92
N ALA A 5 7.64 -6.59 -0.62
CA ALA A 5 7.81 -7.17 0.72
C ALA A 5 9.29 -7.32 1.11
N GLU A 6 10.15 -7.73 0.19
CA GLU A 6 11.59 -7.82 0.44
C GLU A 6 12.20 -6.43 0.68
N ARG A 7 11.76 -5.43 -0.07
CA ARG A 7 12.16 -4.04 0.15
C ARG A 7 11.66 -3.51 1.49
N ALA A 8 10.48 -3.91 1.96
CA ALA A 8 10.00 -3.55 3.29
C ALA A 8 10.89 -4.12 4.40
N GLU A 9 11.33 -5.38 4.26
CA GLU A 9 12.31 -5.99 5.18
C GLU A 9 13.64 -5.22 5.18
N GLN A 10 14.17 -4.92 4.00
CA GLN A 10 15.42 -4.18 3.85
C GLN A 10 15.32 -2.78 4.45
N SER A 11 14.22 -2.06 4.18
CA SER A 11 13.98 -0.71 4.69
C SER A 11 13.80 -0.69 6.22
N LEU A 12 13.11 -1.70 6.78
CA LEU A 12 12.96 -1.85 8.23
C LEU A 12 14.32 -2.06 8.92
N LEU A 13 15.13 -2.97 8.37
CA LEU A 13 16.48 -3.25 8.89
C LEU A 13 17.40 -2.05 8.73
N GLY A 14 17.34 -1.38 7.57
CA GLY A 14 18.09 -0.15 7.32
C GLY A 14 17.71 0.96 8.30
N ALA A 15 16.42 1.14 8.57
CA ALA A 15 15.94 2.10 9.55
C ALA A 15 16.46 1.80 10.95
N ALA A 16 16.45 0.51 11.37
CA ALA A 16 16.96 0.08 12.67
C ALA A 16 18.48 0.24 12.79
N LEU A 17 19.23 0.09 11.69
CA LEU A 17 20.66 0.36 11.65
C LEU A 17 20.96 1.85 11.71
N LEU A 18 20.23 2.68 10.98
CA LEU A 18 20.37 4.14 10.96
C LEU A 18 19.95 4.79 12.28
N ARG A 19 18.90 4.28 12.88
CA ARG A 19 18.29 4.84 14.08
C ARG A 19 17.90 3.75 15.08
N PRO A 20 18.87 3.19 15.82
CA PRO A 20 18.62 2.10 16.76
C PRO A 20 17.63 2.43 17.88
N SER A 21 17.43 3.72 18.16
CA SER A 21 16.43 4.18 19.14
C SER A 21 14.99 3.79 18.79
N LEU A 22 14.71 3.37 17.53
CA LEU A 22 13.40 2.88 17.10
C LEU A 22 13.10 1.45 17.58
N LEU A 23 14.13 0.63 17.88
CA LEU A 23 13.99 -0.78 18.25
C LEU A 23 13.00 -1.05 19.39
N PRO A 24 12.95 -0.27 20.48
CA PRO A 24 11.99 -0.51 21.55
C PRO A 24 10.53 -0.44 21.11
N GLY A 25 10.21 0.46 20.15
CA GLY A 25 8.86 0.61 19.58
C GLY A 25 8.48 -0.45 18.54
N LEU A 26 9.44 -1.29 18.15
CA LEU A 26 9.27 -2.30 17.09
C LEU A 26 9.29 -3.75 17.65
N ARG A 27 9.13 -3.94 18.96
CA ARG A 27 9.17 -5.26 19.62
C ARG A 27 8.04 -6.20 19.21
N TRP A 28 7.00 -5.69 18.59
CA TRP A 28 5.90 -6.47 18.05
C TRP A 28 6.25 -7.20 16.74
N ILE A 29 7.39 -6.86 16.11
CA ILE A 29 7.96 -7.59 14.97
C ILE A 29 8.87 -8.71 15.48
N HIS A 30 8.67 -9.92 15.00
CA HIS A 30 9.46 -11.09 15.36
C HIS A 30 10.44 -11.49 14.26
N PRO A 31 11.55 -12.15 14.59
CA PRO A 31 12.49 -12.65 13.58
C PRO A 31 11.87 -13.60 12.54
N GLY A 32 10.81 -14.32 12.93
CA GLY A 32 10.07 -15.24 12.04
C GLY A 32 9.15 -14.53 11.04
N ASP A 33 8.93 -13.21 11.19
CA ASP A 33 8.11 -12.44 10.24
C ASP A 33 8.88 -12.13 8.95
N PHE A 34 10.19 -12.19 9.01
CA PHE A 34 11.04 -11.96 7.85
C PHE A 34 11.01 -13.18 6.91
N ARG A 35 10.91 -12.91 5.61
CA ARG A 35 10.96 -13.93 4.58
C ARG A 35 12.36 -14.52 4.45
N LEU A 36 13.37 -13.64 4.52
CA LEU A 36 14.77 -14.06 4.45
C LEU A 36 15.28 -14.41 5.84
N PRO A 37 15.72 -15.65 6.08
CA PRO A 37 16.28 -16.05 7.39
C PRO A 37 17.40 -15.14 7.87
N ALA A 38 18.25 -14.66 6.95
CA ALA A 38 19.32 -13.73 7.27
C ALA A 38 18.80 -12.41 7.87
N HIS A 39 17.70 -11.88 7.35
CA HIS A 39 17.03 -10.68 7.87
C HIS A 39 16.47 -10.92 9.28
N GLY A 40 15.82 -12.06 9.51
CA GLY A 40 15.35 -12.45 10.85
C GLY A 40 16.47 -12.60 11.86
N HIS A 41 17.62 -13.16 11.44
CA HIS A 41 18.82 -13.23 12.30
C HIS A 41 19.39 -11.85 12.63
N LEU A 42 19.53 -10.98 11.64
CA LEU A 42 19.96 -9.61 11.87
C LEU A 42 19.01 -8.88 12.83
N TRP A 43 17.69 -9.04 12.66
CA TRP A 43 16.70 -8.46 13.54
C TRP A 43 16.88 -8.90 14.99
N ARG A 44 17.13 -10.21 15.22
CA ARG A 44 17.41 -10.76 16.55
C ARG A 44 18.67 -10.16 17.15
N VAL A 45 19.74 -10.02 16.36
CA VAL A 45 21.01 -9.42 16.81
C VAL A 45 20.82 -7.95 17.19
N LEU A 46 20.09 -7.17 16.40
CA LEU A 46 19.82 -5.76 16.68
C LEU A 46 19.06 -5.60 18.02
N HIS A 47 18.06 -6.45 18.26
CA HIS A 47 17.32 -6.43 19.52
C HIS A 47 18.16 -6.93 20.71
N HIS A 48 19.06 -7.90 20.49
CA HIS A 48 19.99 -8.39 21.53
C HIS A 48 21.00 -7.32 21.95
N LEU A 49 21.57 -6.61 20.99
CA LEU A 49 22.48 -5.50 21.25
C LEU A 49 21.78 -4.32 21.97
N GLY A 50 20.54 -4.08 21.58
CA GLY A 50 19.79 -2.91 22.07
C GLY A 50 20.27 -1.58 21.50
N PRO A 51 19.50 -0.50 21.65
CA PRO A 51 19.71 0.76 20.93
C PRO A 51 21.05 1.45 21.23
N GLY A 52 21.60 1.25 22.43
CA GLY A 52 22.86 1.89 22.85
C GLY A 52 24.13 1.20 22.33
N HIS A 53 24.02 0.00 21.77
CA HIS A 53 25.18 -0.83 21.39
C HIS A 53 25.20 -1.21 19.92
N VAL A 54 24.23 -0.76 19.12
CA VAL A 54 24.22 -1.00 17.67
C VAL A 54 25.28 -0.14 17.01
N SER A 55 26.32 -0.78 16.51
CA SER A 55 27.32 -0.20 15.64
C SER A 55 27.68 -1.21 14.54
N PRO A 56 28.17 -0.78 13.38
CA PRO A 56 28.54 -1.72 12.31
C PRO A 56 29.50 -2.82 12.79
N THR A 57 30.45 -2.48 13.64
CA THR A 57 31.41 -3.43 14.21
C THR A 57 30.73 -4.41 15.17
N ALA A 58 29.92 -3.91 16.11
CA ALA A 58 29.23 -4.76 17.08
C ALA A 58 28.27 -5.72 16.39
N VAL A 59 27.48 -5.24 15.41
CA VAL A 59 26.58 -6.07 14.61
C VAL A 59 27.36 -7.16 13.86
N SER A 60 28.44 -6.78 13.15
CA SER A 60 29.26 -7.74 12.41
C SER A 60 29.89 -8.78 13.32
N THR A 61 30.45 -8.39 14.47
CA THR A 61 31.06 -9.32 15.45
C THR A 61 30.03 -10.29 16.01
N THR A 62 28.87 -9.79 16.43
CA THR A 62 27.81 -10.62 17.00
C THR A 62 27.23 -11.60 15.98
N LEU A 63 27.02 -11.17 14.72
CA LEU A 63 26.60 -12.04 13.63
C LEU A 63 27.60 -13.16 13.35
N GLN A 64 28.90 -12.84 13.35
CA GLN A 64 29.97 -13.83 13.13
C GLN A 64 30.01 -14.90 14.22
N GLN A 65 29.71 -14.52 15.45
CA GLN A 65 29.69 -15.44 16.59
C GLN A 65 28.45 -16.32 16.62
N ALA A 66 27.28 -15.72 16.29
CA ALA A 66 26.00 -16.41 16.38
C ALA A 66 25.77 -17.40 15.22
N GLU A 67 26.12 -17.04 13.99
CA GLU A 67 25.79 -17.81 12.78
C GLU A 67 26.89 -17.70 11.71
N PRO A 68 27.95 -18.53 11.80
CA PRO A 68 29.06 -18.49 10.84
C PRO A 68 28.63 -18.69 9.38
N GLY A 69 27.52 -19.43 9.15
CA GLY A 69 26.97 -19.69 7.80
C GLY A 69 26.38 -18.49 7.10
N LEU A 70 26.03 -17.42 7.83
CA LEU A 70 25.42 -16.21 7.28
C LEU A 70 26.42 -15.08 6.95
N ARG A 71 27.72 -15.34 7.07
CA ARG A 71 28.78 -14.33 6.85
C ARG A 71 28.67 -13.61 5.50
N ASN A 72 28.36 -14.36 4.45
CA ASN A 72 28.27 -13.79 3.10
C ASN A 72 26.99 -12.97 2.90
N SER A 73 25.87 -13.41 3.51
CA SER A 73 24.58 -12.76 3.38
C SER A 73 24.47 -11.48 4.21
N LEU A 74 25.28 -11.32 5.26
CA LEU A 74 25.30 -10.18 6.19
C LEU A 74 26.70 -9.54 6.27
N SER A 75 27.39 -9.47 5.14
CA SER A 75 28.67 -8.77 5.01
C SER A 75 28.50 -7.25 5.27
N PRO A 76 29.58 -6.51 5.56
CA PRO A 76 29.53 -5.06 5.72
C PRO A 76 28.89 -4.35 4.52
N ASN A 77 29.14 -4.82 3.30
CA ASN A 77 28.51 -4.28 2.08
C ASN A 77 27.01 -4.58 2.03
N ALA A 78 26.58 -5.77 2.48
CA ALA A 78 25.16 -6.08 2.58
C ALA A 78 24.45 -5.19 3.61
N LEU A 79 25.10 -4.93 4.77
CA LEU A 79 24.55 -4.00 5.76
C LEU A 79 24.48 -2.57 5.23
N ALA A 80 25.48 -2.11 4.47
CA ALA A 80 25.44 -0.82 3.79
C ALA A 80 24.27 -0.75 2.79
N GLY A 81 24.05 -1.81 2.01
CA GLY A 81 22.92 -1.91 1.09
C GLY A 81 21.54 -1.84 1.79
N LEU A 82 21.42 -2.38 3.01
CA LEU A 82 20.20 -2.24 3.81
C LEU A 82 19.97 -0.78 4.23
N VAL A 83 21.04 -0.07 4.60
CA VAL A 83 20.97 1.35 4.95
C VAL A 83 20.53 2.19 3.74
N GLU A 84 21.12 1.92 2.57
CA GLU A 84 20.76 2.59 1.32
C GLU A 84 19.33 2.29 0.84
N ALA A 85 18.80 1.10 1.18
CA ALA A 85 17.45 0.69 0.85
C ALA A 85 16.37 1.41 1.67
N CYS A 86 16.74 2.12 2.75
CA CYS A 86 15.81 2.79 3.64
C CYS A 86 15.50 4.22 3.15
N PRO A 87 14.29 4.50 2.63
CA PRO A 87 13.96 5.84 2.15
C PRO A 87 13.76 6.84 3.30
N ALA A 88 13.15 6.43 4.40
CA ALA A 88 12.83 7.27 5.54
C ALA A 88 12.85 6.46 6.86
N PRO A 89 13.88 6.61 7.71
CA PRO A 89 13.96 5.84 8.96
C PRO A 89 12.76 6.06 9.90
N ASP A 90 12.16 7.24 9.88
CA ASP A 90 10.99 7.55 10.73
C ASP A 90 9.74 6.73 10.36
N HIS A 91 9.69 6.17 9.15
CA HIS A 91 8.62 5.31 8.69
C HIS A 91 8.80 3.83 9.07
N ALA A 92 9.80 3.49 9.87
CA ALA A 92 10.08 2.11 10.31
C ALA A 92 8.85 1.37 10.87
N PRO A 93 7.93 1.99 11.65
CA PRO A 93 6.72 1.31 12.08
C PRO A 93 5.83 0.84 10.91
N LEU A 94 5.73 1.62 9.83
CA LEU A 94 4.98 1.22 8.62
C LEU A 94 5.67 0.07 7.90
N TYR A 95 6.99 0.12 7.74
CA TYR A 95 7.76 -0.98 7.15
C TYR A 95 7.58 -2.27 7.97
N GLY A 96 7.57 -2.15 9.30
CA GLY A 96 7.24 -3.26 10.19
C GLY A 96 5.83 -3.82 9.96
N GLY A 97 4.83 -2.96 9.77
CA GLY A 97 3.46 -3.35 9.41
C GLY A 97 3.42 -4.12 8.09
N MET A 98 4.12 -3.65 7.06
CA MET A 98 4.23 -4.33 5.77
C MET A 98 4.90 -5.71 5.90
N VAL A 99 5.94 -5.84 6.74
CA VAL A 99 6.61 -7.11 7.02
C VAL A 99 5.64 -8.08 7.68
N LEU A 100 4.88 -7.64 8.68
CA LEU A 100 3.89 -8.47 9.38
C LEU A 100 2.73 -8.86 8.47
N GLU A 101 2.19 -7.95 7.66
CA GLU A 101 1.16 -8.24 6.65
C GLU A 101 1.66 -9.28 5.65
N SER A 102 2.90 -9.12 5.17
CA SER A 102 3.53 -10.11 4.28
C SER A 102 3.71 -11.47 4.95
N ALA A 103 4.05 -11.52 6.24
CA ALA A 103 4.16 -12.75 7.02
C ALA A 103 2.79 -13.45 7.14
N LEU A 104 1.74 -12.69 7.39
CA LEU A 104 0.36 -13.19 7.43
C LEU A 104 -0.03 -13.84 6.10
N HIS A 105 0.18 -13.14 4.98
CA HIS A 105 -0.10 -13.67 3.65
C HIS A 105 0.65 -14.97 3.39
N ARG A 106 1.94 -15.04 3.68
CA ARG A 106 2.75 -16.26 3.52
C ARG A 106 2.21 -17.41 4.37
N THR A 107 1.79 -17.13 5.59
CA THR A 107 1.23 -18.15 6.48
C THR A 107 -0.08 -18.71 5.91
N VAL A 108 -0.99 -17.84 5.46
CA VAL A 108 -2.26 -18.23 4.85
C VAL A 108 -2.03 -19.00 3.54
N GLU A 109 -1.13 -18.53 2.67
CA GLU A 109 -0.81 -19.21 1.42
C GLU A 109 -0.22 -20.60 1.66
N ARG A 110 0.72 -20.75 2.60
CA ARG A 110 1.33 -22.04 2.96
C ARG A 110 0.27 -23.01 3.47
N VAL A 111 -0.51 -22.59 4.46
CA VAL A 111 -1.58 -23.41 5.02
C VAL A 111 -2.60 -23.82 3.96
N GLY A 112 -3.05 -22.88 3.13
CA GLY A 112 -4.00 -23.17 2.06
C GLY A 112 -3.43 -24.09 0.98
N SER A 113 -2.13 -24.00 0.69
CA SER A 113 -1.44 -24.88 -0.26
C SER A 113 -1.30 -26.31 0.29
N ASP A 114 -0.86 -26.42 1.55
CA ASP A 114 -0.70 -27.71 2.21
C ASP A 114 -2.04 -28.46 2.33
N LEU A 115 -3.10 -27.75 2.70
CA LEU A 115 -4.45 -28.30 2.78
C LEU A 115 -4.94 -28.77 1.41
N ARG A 116 -4.77 -27.98 0.35
CA ARG A 116 -5.17 -28.38 -1.01
C ARG A 116 -4.41 -29.60 -1.51
N THR A 117 -3.10 -29.65 -1.28
CA THR A 117 -2.25 -30.78 -1.71
C THR A 117 -2.69 -32.07 -1.01
N ARG A 118 -2.92 -32.02 0.28
CA ARG A 118 -3.36 -33.20 1.06
C ARG A 118 -4.80 -33.61 0.73
N ALA A 119 -5.71 -32.66 0.57
CA ALA A 119 -7.09 -32.93 0.17
C ALA A 119 -7.19 -33.59 -1.22
N ALA A 120 -6.26 -33.28 -2.13
CA ALA A 120 -6.21 -33.90 -3.46
C ALA A 120 -5.71 -35.35 -3.47
N HIS A 121 -4.98 -35.77 -2.43
CA HIS A 121 -4.36 -37.11 -2.34
C HIS A 121 -4.82 -37.91 -1.12
N GLY A 122 -5.64 -37.34 -0.25
CA GLY A 122 -6.04 -37.93 1.03
C GLY A 122 -7.25 -38.90 0.91
N THR A 123 -7.29 -39.84 1.81
CA THR A 123 -8.44 -40.73 2.04
C THR A 123 -9.47 -40.03 2.94
N PRO A 124 -10.74 -40.52 2.98
CA PRO A 124 -11.77 -39.95 3.87
C PRO A 124 -11.38 -39.97 5.36
N ASP A 125 -10.58 -40.92 5.80
CA ASP A 125 -10.10 -41.04 7.19
C ASP A 125 -9.06 -39.95 7.53
N GLU A 126 -8.28 -39.51 6.54
CA GLU A 126 -7.31 -38.42 6.68
C GLU A 126 -7.98 -37.02 6.71
N ALA A 127 -9.25 -36.93 6.32
CA ALA A 127 -9.98 -35.67 6.30
C ALA A 127 -10.15 -35.05 7.71
N ALA A 128 -10.32 -35.91 8.73
CA ALA A 128 -10.42 -35.46 10.13
C ALA A 128 -9.10 -34.93 10.66
N GLU A 129 -7.99 -35.54 10.27
CA GLU A 129 -6.62 -35.11 10.61
C GLU A 129 -6.27 -33.80 9.92
N LEU A 130 -6.60 -33.68 8.64
CA LEU A 130 -6.47 -32.44 7.86
C LEU A 130 -7.26 -31.26 8.47
N LEU A 131 -8.47 -31.54 8.97
CA LEU A 131 -9.28 -30.54 9.65
C LEU A 131 -8.67 -30.11 11.00
N ALA A 132 -8.06 -31.03 11.74
CA ALA A 132 -7.37 -30.74 12.98
C ALA A 132 -6.12 -29.88 12.73
N GLU A 133 -5.31 -30.22 11.73
CA GLU A 133 -4.15 -29.45 11.31
C GLU A 133 -4.53 -28.07 10.75
N ALA A 134 -5.60 -27.97 9.97
CA ALA A 134 -6.14 -26.70 9.50
C ALA A 134 -6.54 -25.78 10.66
N ARG A 135 -7.16 -26.34 11.70
CA ARG A 135 -7.50 -25.60 12.93
C ARG A 135 -6.26 -25.18 13.70
N GLN A 136 -5.25 -26.04 13.78
CA GLN A 136 -3.98 -25.72 14.43
C GLN A 136 -3.24 -24.60 13.68
N ALA A 137 -3.15 -24.68 12.34
CA ALA A 137 -2.55 -23.65 11.51
C ALA A 137 -3.34 -22.34 11.56
N ALA A 138 -4.68 -22.42 11.60
CA ALA A 138 -5.53 -21.26 11.84
C ALA A 138 -5.31 -20.65 13.24
N ALA A 139 -4.88 -21.44 14.22
CA ALA A 139 -4.55 -20.94 15.56
C ALA A 139 -3.21 -20.16 15.60
N GLU A 140 -2.34 -20.27 14.59
CA GLU A 140 -1.16 -19.41 14.45
C GLU A 140 -1.54 -17.98 14.04
N VAL A 141 -2.65 -17.80 13.30
CA VAL A 141 -3.15 -16.50 12.84
C VAL A 141 -3.51 -15.57 14.00
N PRO A 142 -4.19 -16.01 15.09
CA PRO A 142 -4.41 -15.15 16.27
C PRO A 142 -3.15 -14.64 16.91
N GLY A 143 -2.05 -15.40 16.92
CA GLY A 143 -0.76 -14.92 17.41
C GLY A 143 -0.24 -13.72 16.62
N LEU A 144 -0.44 -13.69 15.30
CA LEU A 144 -0.18 -12.54 14.45
C LEU A 144 -1.16 -11.40 14.76
N GLY A 145 -2.44 -11.71 14.98
CA GLY A 145 -3.47 -10.73 15.34
C GLY A 145 -3.18 -10.02 16.67
N VAL A 146 -2.70 -10.74 17.68
CA VAL A 146 -2.28 -10.14 18.97
C VAL A 146 -1.11 -9.18 18.76
N ARG A 147 -0.13 -9.56 17.95
CA ARG A 147 1.02 -8.70 17.63
C ARG A 147 0.60 -7.49 16.78
N TRP A 148 -0.35 -7.69 15.86
CA TRP A 148 -0.97 -6.60 15.11
C TRP A 148 -1.62 -5.57 16.03
N ALA A 149 -2.31 -6.02 17.08
CA ALA A 149 -2.90 -5.14 18.08
C ALA A 149 -1.87 -4.30 18.87
N LEU A 150 -0.61 -4.76 18.93
CA LEU A 150 0.52 -4.03 19.53
C LEU A 150 1.18 -3.04 18.57
N ALA A 151 0.88 -3.11 17.27
CA ALA A 151 1.37 -2.14 16.30
C ALA A 151 0.79 -0.74 16.60
N PRO A 152 1.52 0.35 16.28
CA PRO A 152 1.00 1.70 16.41
C PRO A 152 -0.34 1.87 15.69
N GLU A 153 -1.25 2.64 16.28
CA GLU A 153 -2.58 2.87 15.72
C GLU A 153 -2.53 3.43 14.29
N THR A 154 -1.60 4.32 14.02
CA THR A 154 -1.38 4.89 12.69
C THR A 154 -1.05 3.82 11.64
N VAL A 155 -0.27 2.79 12.02
CA VAL A 155 0.06 1.65 11.16
C VAL A 155 -1.17 0.79 10.93
N ARG A 156 -1.93 0.48 12.01
CA ARG A 156 -3.15 -0.31 11.91
C ARG A 156 -4.19 0.36 11.02
N ASN A 157 -4.47 1.63 11.25
CA ASN A 157 -5.45 2.39 10.46
C ASN A 157 -5.08 2.45 8.98
N LEU A 158 -3.79 2.56 8.64
CA LEU A 158 -3.35 2.56 7.25
C LEU A 158 -3.52 1.20 6.58
N LEU A 159 -3.17 0.12 7.26
CA LEU A 159 -3.15 -1.22 6.69
C LEU A 159 -4.48 -1.97 6.84
N ASP A 160 -5.33 -1.62 7.81
CA ASP A 160 -6.68 -2.18 7.96
C ASP A 160 -7.64 -1.66 6.88
N THR A 161 -7.35 -0.51 6.30
CA THR A 161 -8.16 0.04 5.21
C THR A 161 -7.76 -0.62 3.89
N THR A 162 -8.65 -1.37 3.27
CA THR A 162 -8.46 -1.84 1.89
C THR A 162 -8.62 -0.64 0.95
N PRO A 163 -7.61 -0.28 0.15
CA PRO A 163 -7.76 0.80 -0.81
C PRO A 163 -8.80 0.44 -1.86
N ASP A 164 -9.54 1.43 -2.31
CA ASP A 164 -10.41 1.25 -3.46
C ASP A 164 -9.57 0.83 -4.68
N SER A 165 -10.12 -0.09 -5.46
CA SER A 165 -9.48 -0.51 -6.71
C SER A 165 -9.29 0.69 -7.62
N LEU A 166 -8.16 0.74 -8.32
CA LEU A 166 -7.94 1.76 -9.33
C LEU A 166 -9.04 1.66 -10.41
N PRO A 167 -9.60 2.78 -10.87
CA PRO A 167 -10.55 2.77 -11.97
C PRO A 167 -9.94 2.07 -13.19
N ASP A 168 -10.72 1.25 -13.89
CA ASP A 168 -10.27 0.54 -15.11
C ASP A 168 -9.66 1.49 -16.14
N ARG A 169 -10.12 2.74 -16.17
CA ARG A 169 -9.59 3.80 -17.04
C ARG A 169 -8.12 4.12 -16.76
N VAL A 170 -7.67 4.01 -15.52
CA VAL A 170 -6.25 4.21 -15.14
C VAL A 170 -5.40 3.03 -15.58
N LEU A 171 -5.99 1.83 -15.68
CA LEU A 171 -5.26 0.60 -15.97
C LEU A 171 -5.04 0.35 -17.47
N PHE A 172 -5.89 0.91 -18.36
CA PHE A 172 -5.97 0.44 -19.75
C PHE A 172 -5.92 1.53 -20.83
N GLN A 173 -5.78 2.81 -20.49
CA GLN A 173 -5.74 3.85 -21.53
C GLN A 173 -4.30 4.22 -21.92
N GLN A 174 -3.94 3.85 -23.15
CA GLN A 174 -2.86 4.51 -23.88
C GLN A 174 -3.44 5.77 -24.50
N ARG A 175 -2.99 6.93 -24.04
CA ARG A 175 -3.43 8.21 -24.57
C ARG A 175 -2.44 8.77 -25.57
N GLY A 176 -2.97 9.58 -26.48
CA GLY A 176 -2.28 10.31 -27.50
C GLY A 176 -1.15 11.20 -26.97
N ARG A 177 -0.91 12.33 -27.55
CA ARG A 177 0.23 13.20 -27.28
C ARG A 177 0.36 13.58 -25.80
N VAL A 178 1.39 13.03 -25.14
CA VAL A 178 1.69 13.27 -23.73
C VAL A 178 3.12 13.79 -23.65
N ASP A 179 3.39 14.61 -22.67
CA ASP A 179 4.75 14.93 -22.28
C ASP A 179 5.20 14.02 -21.13
N PRO A 180 5.91 12.92 -21.43
CA PRO A 180 6.31 11.93 -20.40
C PRO A 180 7.24 12.56 -19.34
N GLU A 181 7.96 13.61 -19.72
CA GLU A 181 8.84 14.31 -18.78
C GLU A 181 8.05 15.14 -17.79
N ALA A 182 6.96 15.79 -18.23
CA ALA A 182 6.07 16.51 -17.32
C ALA A 182 5.42 15.58 -16.30
N GLU A 183 4.93 14.41 -16.71
CA GLU A 183 4.39 13.40 -15.81
C GLU A 183 5.43 12.96 -14.78
N ARG A 184 6.63 12.65 -15.26
CA ARG A 184 7.76 12.24 -14.44
C ARG A 184 8.10 13.29 -13.38
N VAL A 185 8.15 14.56 -13.77
CA VAL A 185 8.44 15.68 -12.86
C VAL A 185 7.36 15.81 -11.79
N VAL A 186 6.07 15.67 -12.14
CA VAL A 186 4.97 15.68 -11.16
C VAL A 186 5.19 14.59 -10.11
N VAL A 187 5.32 13.35 -10.54
CA VAL A 187 5.46 12.19 -9.65
C VAL A 187 6.73 12.30 -8.80
N ALA A 188 7.86 12.66 -9.41
CA ALA A 188 9.13 12.83 -8.71
C ALA A 188 9.05 13.92 -7.63
N SER A 189 8.43 15.07 -7.97
CA SER A 189 8.26 16.18 -7.02
C SER A 189 7.37 15.80 -5.86
N LEU A 190 6.25 15.13 -6.10
CA LEU A 190 5.32 14.69 -5.04
C LEU A 190 5.92 13.61 -4.14
N LEU A 191 6.72 12.69 -4.69
CA LEU A 191 7.44 11.70 -3.89
C LEU A 191 8.45 12.34 -2.94
N ARG A 192 9.11 13.40 -3.39
CA ARG A 192 10.15 14.10 -2.63
C ARG A 192 9.58 15.15 -1.68
N TYR A 193 8.54 15.85 -2.12
CA TYR A 193 7.90 16.97 -1.43
C TYR A 193 6.37 16.75 -1.39
N PRO A 194 5.89 15.84 -0.54
CA PRO A 194 4.47 15.49 -0.49
C PRO A 194 3.53 16.65 -0.10
N ASP A 195 4.06 17.65 0.54
CA ASP A 195 3.36 18.90 0.91
C ASP A 195 2.85 19.68 -0.31
N GLN A 196 3.39 19.42 -1.51
CA GLN A 196 2.91 20.01 -2.77
C GLN A 196 1.66 19.29 -3.33
N ALA A 197 1.24 18.15 -2.77
CA ALA A 197 0.07 17.42 -3.27
C ALA A 197 -1.21 18.27 -3.38
N PRO A 198 -1.53 19.20 -2.46
CA PRO A 198 -2.69 20.09 -2.61
C PRO A 198 -2.60 21.03 -3.83
N GLU A 199 -1.39 21.40 -4.28
CA GLU A 199 -1.19 22.31 -5.41
C GLU A 199 -1.61 21.65 -6.74
N VAL A 200 -1.56 20.32 -6.82
CA VAL A 200 -1.93 19.52 -7.99
C VAL A 200 -3.25 18.76 -7.81
N GLY A 201 -4.08 19.17 -6.88
CA GLY A 201 -5.39 18.54 -6.60
C GLY A 201 -6.40 18.58 -7.76
N TYR A 202 -6.10 19.34 -8.83
CA TYR A 202 -6.86 19.34 -10.07
C TYR A 202 -6.49 18.18 -11.02
N LEU A 203 -5.34 17.52 -10.82
CA LEU A 203 -4.92 16.35 -11.59
C LEU A 203 -5.66 15.09 -11.12
N ARG A 204 -5.80 14.16 -12.05
CA ARG A 204 -6.34 12.81 -11.83
C ARG A 204 -5.43 11.79 -12.50
N GLY A 205 -5.46 10.54 -12.02
CA GLY A 205 -4.69 9.47 -12.65
C GLY A 205 -4.97 9.32 -14.15
N GLU A 206 -6.18 9.64 -14.57
CA GLU A 206 -6.56 9.62 -15.99
C GLU A 206 -5.89 10.71 -16.86
N ASP A 207 -5.26 11.71 -16.29
CA ASP A 207 -4.52 12.72 -17.03
C ASP A 207 -3.11 12.24 -17.44
N PHE A 208 -2.63 11.15 -16.84
CA PHE A 208 -1.34 10.54 -17.14
C PHE A 208 -1.47 9.49 -18.24
N ALA A 209 -0.53 9.48 -19.19
CA ALA A 209 -0.47 8.42 -20.21
C ALA A 209 0.30 7.20 -19.74
N ASP A 210 1.35 7.41 -18.92
CA ASP A 210 2.04 6.30 -18.30
C ASP A 210 1.23 5.78 -17.11
N HIS A 211 0.77 4.51 -17.23
CA HIS A 211 -0.05 3.88 -16.20
C HIS A 211 0.69 3.65 -14.87
N HIS A 212 2.02 3.59 -14.87
CA HIS A 212 2.80 3.55 -13.63
C HIS A 212 2.82 4.92 -12.96
N HIS A 213 2.95 6.01 -13.74
CA HIS A 213 2.83 7.37 -13.22
C HIS A 213 1.42 7.63 -12.68
N ALA A 214 0.38 7.23 -13.44
CA ALA A 214 -1.01 7.30 -13.01
C ALA A 214 -1.24 6.58 -11.66
N ALA A 215 -0.83 5.32 -11.57
CA ALA A 215 -0.99 4.52 -10.35
C ALA A 215 -0.20 5.09 -9.17
N THR A 216 0.98 5.63 -9.43
CA THR A 216 1.82 6.27 -8.42
C THR A 216 1.17 7.56 -7.91
N PHE A 217 0.65 8.40 -8.81
CA PHE A 217 -0.07 9.62 -8.47
C PHE A 217 -1.31 9.34 -7.61
N GLU A 218 -2.13 8.38 -8.02
CA GLU A 218 -3.31 7.94 -7.26
C GLU A 218 -2.95 7.38 -5.88
N ALA A 219 -1.86 6.62 -5.77
CA ALA A 219 -1.39 6.12 -4.48
C ALA A 219 -0.94 7.27 -3.56
N ILE A 220 -0.24 8.27 -4.10
CA ILE A 220 0.14 9.48 -3.34
C ILE A 220 -1.09 10.23 -2.88
N GLY A 221 -2.11 10.41 -3.74
CA GLY A 221 -3.37 11.05 -3.38
C GLY A 221 -4.06 10.37 -2.20
N ARG A 222 -4.23 9.04 -2.25
CA ARG A 222 -4.83 8.25 -1.16
C ARG A 222 -4.04 8.35 0.15
N LEU A 223 -2.71 8.30 0.09
CA LEU A 223 -1.87 8.45 1.28
C LEU A 223 -1.99 9.86 1.86
N THR A 224 -2.07 10.89 1.00
CA THR A 224 -2.29 12.29 1.43
C THR A 224 -3.62 12.45 2.15
N GLU A 225 -4.73 11.92 1.61
CA GLU A 225 -6.07 11.96 2.21
C GLU A 225 -6.10 11.31 3.60
N ARG A 226 -5.38 10.20 3.77
CA ARG A 226 -5.25 9.50 5.05
C ARG A 226 -4.21 10.12 5.98
N ARG A 227 -3.54 11.17 5.56
CA ARG A 227 -2.41 11.77 6.29
C ARG A 227 -1.32 10.74 6.62
N ALA A 228 -1.14 9.78 5.74
CA ALA A 228 -0.14 8.74 5.87
C ALA A 228 1.23 9.22 5.36
N PRO A 229 2.33 8.69 5.89
CA PRO A 229 3.65 9.00 5.37
C PRO A 229 3.81 8.59 3.91
N ILE A 230 4.42 9.47 3.12
CA ILE A 230 4.65 9.28 1.69
C ILE A 230 6.15 9.11 1.47
N ASP A 231 6.53 7.98 0.90
CA ASP A 231 7.87 7.65 0.43
C ASP A 231 7.76 6.59 -0.68
N PRO A 232 8.85 6.30 -1.41
CA PRO A 232 8.83 5.33 -2.50
C PRO A 232 8.26 3.95 -2.13
N LEU A 233 8.51 3.47 -0.92
CA LEU A 233 8.06 2.15 -0.49
C LEU A 233 6.58 2.16 -0.08
N THR A 234 6.13 3.17 0.67
CA THR A 234 4.72 3.31 1.07
C THR A 234 3.81 3.49 -0.15
N VAL A 235 4.26 4.26 -1.14
CA VAL A 235 3.55 4.46 -2.41
C VAL A 235 3.47 3.16 -3.22
N ALA A 236 4.58 2.42 -3.35
CA ALA A 236 4.57 1.13 -4.04
C ALA A 236 3.64 0.12 -3.35
N TRP A 237 3.64 0.10 -2.02
CA TRP A 237 2.78 -0.77 -1.23
C TRP A 237 1.29 -0.42 -1.41
N GLU A 238 0.95 0.87 -1.34
CA GLU A 238 -0.42 1.36 -1.56
C GLU A 238 -0.93 1.04 -2.96
N SER A 239 -0.11 1.26 -4.00
CA SER A 239 -0.44 0.90 -5.38
C SER A 239 -0.68 -0.60 -5.54
N GLN A 240 0.15 -1.43 -4.93
CA GLN A 240 -0.01 -2.89 -4.95
C GLN A 240 -1.32 -3.34 -4.27
N ARG A 241 -1.68 -2.76 -3.13
CA ARG A 241 -2.92 -3.09 -2.41
C ARG A 241 -4.17 -2.68 -3.18
N ALA A 242 -4.09 -1.61 -3.96
CA ALA A 242 -5.16 -1.16 -4.85
C ALA A 242 -5.32 -2.01 -6.13
N GLY A 243 -4.51 -3.07 -6.30
CA GLY A 243 -4.55 -3.92 -7.49
C GLY A 243 -4.02 -3.26 -8.77
N GLY A 244 -3.35 -2.11 -8.64
CA GLY A 244 -2.79 -1.37 -9.76
C GLY A 244 -1.50 -1.95 -10.33
N PRO A 245 -0.98 -1.34 -11.43
CA PRO A 245 0.36 -1.61 -11.91
C PRO A 245 1.35 -1.43 -10.76
N GLN A 246 2.24 -2.40 -10.60
CA GLN A 246 3.21 -2.37 -9.52
C GLN A 246 4.43 -1.53 -9.94
N PRO A 247 4.56 -0.27 -9.50
CA PRO A 247 5.77 0.48 -9.73
C PRO A 247 6.93 -0.22 -9.01
N GLN A 248 8.07 -0.29 -9.68
CA GLN A 248 9.25 -0.87 -9.05
C GLN A 248 9.79 0.13 -8.01
N VAL A 249 9.99 -0.33 -6.78
CA VAL A 249 10.48 0.55 -5.70
C VAL A 249 11.80 1.24 -6.07
N ASP A 250 12.69 0.54 -6.79
CA ASP A 250 13.96 1.12 -7.25
C ASP A 250 13.74 2.31 -8.19
N GLN A 251 12.78 2.22 -9.11
CA GLN A 251 12.40 3.33 -10.00
C GLN A 251 11.80 4.49 -9.21
N LEU A 252 10.94 4.21 -8.23
CA LEU A 252 10.41 5.25 -7.35
C LEU A 252 11.50 5.91 -6.49
N MET A 253 12.52 5.15 -6.07
CA MET A 253 13.69 5.69 -5.37
C MET A 253 14.52 6.63 -6.25
N GLU A 254 14.65 6.33 -7.54
CA GLU A 254 15.29 7.22 -8.51
C GLU A 254 14.47 8.49 -8.70
N LEU A 255 13.17 8.36 -8.97
CA LEU A 255 12.25 9.51 -9.08
C LEU A 255 12.29 10.40 -7.83
N HIS A 256 12.28 9.80 -6.65
CA HIS A 256 12.38 10.54 -5.39
C HIS A 256 13.67 11.37 -5.29
N ARG A 257 14.80 10.88 -5.82
CA ARG A 257 16.06 11.65 -5.84
C ARG A 257 16.03 12.82 -6.81
N GLU A 258 15.24 12.73 -7.88
CA GLU A 258 15.11 13.72 -8.93
C GLU A 258 14.09 14.81 -8.64
N GLY A 259 13.21 14.59 -7.67
CA GLY A 259 12.15 15.54 -7.30
C GLY A 259 12.69 16.93 -6.99
N VAL A 260 12.06 17.96 -7.55
CA VAL A 260 12.43 19.35 -7.42
C VAL A 260 11.31 20.13 -6.72
N PRO A 261 11.62 20.95 -5.69
CA PRO A 261 10.59 21.70 -4.99
C PRO A 261 9.90 22.71 -5.90
N GLY A 262 8.58 22.87 -5.78
CA GLY A 262 7.79 23.85 -6.50
C GLY A 262 7.57 23.55 -7.99
N GLN A 263 7.95 22.37 -8.48
CA GLN A 263 7.77 21.99 -9.88
C GLN A 263 6.49 21.20 -10.16
N ALA A 264 5.84 20.67 -9.12
CA ALA A 264 4.67 19.81 -9.30
C ALA A 264 3.51 20.52 -10.01
N ASP A 265 3.18 21.76 -9.61
CA ASP A 265 2.09 22.52 -10.24
C ASP A 265 2.44 22.94 -11.68
N TYR A 266 3.66 23.42 -11.93
CA TYR A 266 4.08 23.79 -13.28
C TYR A 266 4.02 22.59 -14.24
N ALA A 267 4.60 21.47 -13.86
CA ALA A 267 4.57 20.25 -14.66
C ALA A 267 3.14 19.69 -14.79
N GLY A 268 2.33 19.76 -13.73
CA GLY A 268 0.94 19.34 -13.74
C GLY A 268 0.08 20.10 -14.75
N ARG A 269 0.27 21.40 -14.89
CA ARG A 269 -0.39 22.21 -15.92
C ARG A 269 0.01 21.77 -17.33
N THR A 270 1.25 21.34 -17.51
CA THR A 270 1.71 20.78 -18.80
C THR A 270 1.02 19.45 -19.08
N VAL A 271 0.90 18.57 -18.08
CA VAL A 271 0.15 17.29 -18.20
C VAL A 271 -1.29 17.54 -18.63
N VAL A 272 -2.02 18.44 -17.96
CA VAL A 272 -3.39 18.81 -18.35
C VAL A 272 -3.43 19.49 -19.72
N GLY A 273 -2.51 20.38 -20.01
CA GLY A 273 -2.44 21.06 -21.30
C GLY A 273 -2.25 20.12 -22.49
N THR A 274 -1.45 19.07 -22.31
CA THR A 274 -1.28 18.02 -23.32
C THR A 274 -2.48 17.08 -23.39
N ALA A 275 -3.10 16.72 -22.26
CA ALA A 275 -4.33 15.94 -22.21
C ALA A 275 -5.53 16.70 -22.82
N ALA A 276 -5.61 18.02 -22.64
CA ALA A 276 -6.67 18.86 -23.19
C ALA A 276 -6.65 18.98 -24.73
N LEU A 277 -5.55 18.64 -25.37
CA LEU A 277 -5.46 18.55 -26.83
C LEU A 277 -6.09 17.26 -27.37
N ASP A 278 -6.48 16.34 -26.49
CA ASP A 278 -7.23 15.13 -26.84
C ASP A 278 -8.74 15.38 -26.65
N VAL A 279 -9.36 15.95 -27.69
CA VAL A 279 -10.79 16.32 -27.69
C VAL A 279 -11.74 15.18 -27.29
N PRO A 280 -11.53 13.89 -27.69
CA PRO A 280 -12.36 12.78 -27.23
C PRO A 280 -12.38 12.63 -25.71
N HIS A 281 -11.25 12.84 -25.05
CA HIS A 281 -11.16 12.75 -23.60
C HIS A 281 -11.90 13.87 -22.85
N LEU A 282 -11.86 15.09 -23.39
CA LEU A 282 -12.63 16.21 -22.81
C LEU A 282 -14.14 15.97 -22.88
N LEU A 283 -14.63 15.40 -23.98
CA LEU A 283 -16.04 15.03 -24.15
C LEU A 283 -16.47 13.94 -23.17
N ASP A 284 -15.63 12.97 -22.90
CA ASP A 284 -15.90 11.88 -21.97
C ASP A 284 -15.92 12.36 -20.49
N ARG A 285 -15.05 13.29 -20.12
CA ARG A 285 -15.06 13.94 -18.80
C ARG A 285 -16.32 14.79 -18.58
N THR A 286 -16.75 15.52 -19.60
CA THR A 286 -17.98 16.32 -19.52
C THR A 286 -19.22 15.43 -19.43
N ALA A 287 -19.27 14.33 -20.19
CA ALA A 287 -20.33 13.33 -20.10
C ALA A 287 -20.41 12.66 -18.72
N GLY A 288 -19.26 12.27 -18.15
CA GLY A 288 -19.17 11.67 -16.82
C GLY A 288 -19.52 12.64 -15.68
N ALA A 289 -19.29 13.95 -15.86
CA ALA A 289 -19.65 14.98 -14.88
C ALA A 289 -21.15 15.34 -14.93
N VAL A 290 -21.80 15.16 -16.07
CA VAL A 290 -23.24 15.45 -16.25
C VAL A 290 -24.12 14.30 -15.75
N ALA A 291 -23.66 13.05 -15.84
CA ALA A 291 -24.43 11.89 -15.41
C ALA A 291 -24.91 11.94 -13.92
N PRO A 292 -24.09 12.37 -12.94
CA PRO A 292 -24.56 12.53 -11.56
C PRO A 292 -25.60 13.66 -11.38
N LEU A 293 -25.54 14.71 -12.20
CA LEU A 293 -26.49 15.80 -12.15
C LEU A 293 -27.88 15.39 -12.71
N ASP A 294 -27.89 14.59 -13.75
CA ASP A 294 -29.09 14.02 -14.34
C ASP A 294 -29.83 13.08 -13.37
N GLN A 295 -29.05 12.19 -12.69
CA GLN A 295 -29.63 11.35 -11.64
C GLN A 295 -30.14 12.11 -10.43
N THR A 296 -29.56 13.26 -10.11
CA THR A 296 -30.06 14.14 -9.05
C THR A 296 -31.32 14.87 -9.48
N HIS A 297 -31.43 15.25 -10.75
CA HIS A 297 -32.62 15.87 -11.33
C HIS A 297 -33.80 14.89 -11.35
N ASP A 298 -33.60 13.64 -11.79
CA ASP A 298 -34.61 12.59 -11.77
C ASP A 298 -35.07 12.24 -10.35
N ARG A 299 -34.17 12.23 -9.37
CA ARG A 299 -34.54 12.07 -7.96
C ARG A 299 -35.34 13.22 -7.39
N LEU A 300 -35.04 14.44 -7.81
CA LEU A 300 -35.79 15.63 -7.39
C LEU A 300 -37.17 15.67 -8.06
N LEU A 301 -37.32 15.26 -9.30
CA LEU A 301 -38.63 15.17 -10.00
C LEU A 301 -39.48 14.03 -9.46
N GLY A 302 -38.88 12.87 -9.12
CA GLY A 302 -39.59 11.75 -8.49
C GLY A 302 -40.08 12.04 -7.05
N ALA A 303 -39.46 13.03 -6.37
CA ALA A 303 -39.88 13.46 -5.02
C ALA A 303 -41.03 14.49 -5.01
N VAL A 304 -41.48 14.95 -6.17
CA VAL A 304 -42.52 15.99 -6.33
C VAL A 304 -43.82 15.44 -6.95
N GLU A 305 -44.02 14.13 -7.00
CA GLU A 305 -45.36 13.62 -7.25
C GLU A 305 -46.24 13.87 -5.99
N PRO A 306 -47.18 14.80 -6.02
CA PRO A 306 -48.13 14.95 -4.93
C PRO A 306 -49.02 13.71 -4.92
N GLU A 307 -49.04 13.02 -3.82
CA GLU A 307 -50.04 12.02 -3.47
C GLU A 307 -51.42 12.74 -3.49
N ILE A 308 -52.05 12.75 -4.66
CA ILE A 308 -53.45 13.16 -4.78
C ILE A 308 -54.24 12.04 -4.14
N ALA A 309 -54.46 12.16 -2.83
CA ALA A 309 -55.44 11.36 -2.13
C ALA A 309 -56.82 11.53 -2.80
N ALA A 310 -57.35 10.44 -3.33
CA ALA A 310 -58.70 10.39 -3.84
C ALA A 310 -59.69 10.78 -2.71
N PRO A 311 -60.66 11.65 -2.96
CA PRO A 311 -61.64 12.03 -1.95
C PRO A 311 -62.46 10.80 -1.52
N ALA A 312 -62.60 10.63 -0.21
CA ALA A 312 -63.42 9.58 0.39
C ALA A 312 -64.88 9.72 -0.07
N PRO A 313 -65.58 8.61 -0.37
CA PRO A 313 -67.00 8.66 -0.72
C PRO A 313 -67.82 9.11 0.48
N LEU A 314 -68.69 10.03 0.24
CA LEU A 314 -69.71 10.57 1.19
C LEU A 314 -70.64 9.44 1.67
N PRO A 315 -71.03 9.38 2.95
CA PRO A 315 -72.00 8.40 3.44
C PRO A 315 -73.35 8.71 2.85
N MET A 316 -73.98 7.73 2.20
CA MET A 316 -75.38 7.76 1.85
C MET A 316 -76.24 7.66 3.11
N GLU A 317 -76.94 8.68 3.43
CA GLU A 317 -78.09 8.63 4.38
C GLU A 317 -79.11 7.64 3.84
N ALA A 318 -79.40 6.65 4.59
CA ALA A 318 -80.62 5.82 4.38
C ALA A 318 -81.74 6.38 5.21
N ASP A 319 -82.66 7.00 4.54
CA ASP A 319 -83.98 7.29 5.08
C ASP A 319 -84.88 6.04 5.06
N LEU A 320 -85.62 5.87 6.18
CA LEU A 320 -86.80 5.00 6.49
C LEU A 320 -86.47 3.59 6.99
#